data_87496619fe678cea6bfc188bfcd91674
#
_entry.id   87496619fe678cea6bfc188bfcd91674
#
_cell.length_a   1.000
_cell.length_b   1.000
_cell.length_c   1.000
_cell.angle_alpha   90.00
_cell.angle_beta   90.00
_cell.angle_gamma   90.00
#
_symmetry.space_group_name_H-M   'P 1'
#
loop_
_entity.id
_entity.type
_entity.pdbx_description
1 polymer ?
#
loop_
_entity_poly.entity_id
_entity_poly.type
_entity_poly.pdbx_seq_one_letter_code
_entity_poly.pdbx_strand_id
1 'polypeptide(L)'
;MILADRLEGVAVNLVDKALLLGHVLAWRARWDRRDLDYLPAERISDKFMTGREAASLIPDGATVISSGMAGNSRCSAFYWAIRERYEAEGRPKGLTWISVGGQGGRGRAPGTVEEVGREGLVTRFISGHVETTKSMLALAEKGCLDLHVLPQGEMTELIEGQARGITCVRSRTGLDTFLDPRCGSGSAVFDRNGANLVHADGDELVYELPAIDVALFCGAYADPQGNVYLTDVATITESHESVSAARANGGLAMAVVGGMIEEDPSLPRVPAEMLDAVVVNPYNEQTIMAPQSKPWKMFCPGGDGDDRRAIERLRFINRVLRLTPVRGPVEAALGRLGAR
;
A
#
# COMPACT_ATOMS: atom_id res chain seq x y z
N MET A 1 18.97 27.05 0.23
CA MET A 1 20.34 26.97 -0.30
C MET A 1 21.43 26.98 0.79
N ILE A 2 21.17 27.41 2.01
CA ILE A 2 22.17 27.49 3.10
C ILE A 2 22.27 26.23 3.97
N LEU A 3 21.29 25.32 3.92
CA LEU A 3 21.30 24.07 4.72
C LEU A 3 22.01 22.88 4.03
N ALA A 4 22.17 22.90 2.72
CA ALA A 4 22.80 21.80 1.97
C ALA A 4 24.32 21.76 2.16
N ASP A 5 24.98 22.90 2.26
CA ASP A 5 26.45 23.00 2.30
C ASP A 5 27.08 22.60 3.64
N ARG A 6 26.30 22.57 4.74
CA ARG A 6 26.83 22.14 6.05
C ARG A 6 26.78 20.64 6.31
N LEU A 7 26.25 19.85 5.38
CA LEU A 7 26.11 18.39 5.53
C LEU A 7 27.26 17.58 4.89
N GLU A 8 28.18 18.20 4.20
CA GLU A 8 29.26 17.51 3.47
C GLU A 8 30.42 17.00 4.34
N GLY A 9 30.46 17.29 5.63
CA GLY A 9 31.63 17.01 6.46
C GLY A 9 31.51 15.94 7.55
N VAL A 10 30.35 15.29 7.75
CA VAL A 10 30.21 14.32 8.83
C VAL A 10 30.54 12.90 8.29
N ALA A 11 31.80 12.49 8.45
CA ALA A 11 32.17 11.11 8.26
C ALA A 11 31.30 10.19 9.11
N VAL A 12 30.64 9.21 8.50
CA VAL A 12 29.89 8.17 9.21
C VAL A 12 30.90 7.35 9.98
N ASN A 13 30.84 7.42 11.30
CA ASN A 13 31.81 6.72 12.16
C ASN A 13 31.55 5.19 12.12
N LEU A 14 32.52 4.43 12.58
CA LEU A 14 32.47 2.95 12.60
C LEU A 14 31.29 2.43 13.45
N VAL A 15 30.93 3.15 14.50
CA VAL A 15 29.81 2.81 15.40
C VAL A 15 28.48 2.94 14.67
N ASP A 16 28.25 4.04 13.95
CA ASP A 16 27.03 4.25 13.15
C ASP A 16 26.89 3.14 12.08
N LYS A 17 28.01 2.75 11.44
CA LYS A 17 28.01 1.65 10.45
C LYS A 17 27.66 0.30 11.09
N ALA A 18 28.20 0.00 12.27
CA ALA A 18 27.93 -1.24 12.98
C ALA A 18 26.45 -1.29 13.46
N LEU A 19 25.94 -0.19 14.01
CA LEU A 19 24.54 -0.08 14.44
C LEU A 19 23.58 -0.26 13.25
N LEU A 20 23.88 0.37 12.11
CA LEU A 20 23.11 0.21 10.89
C LEU A 20 23.12 -1.23 10.39
N LEU A 21 24.29 -1.81 10.28
CA LEU A 21 24.43 -3.21 9.84
C LEU A 21 23.66 -4.14 10.76
N GLY A 22 23.78 -3.96 12.10
CA GLY A 22 23.02 -4.71 13.08
C GLY A 22 21.50 -4.55 12.89
N HIS A 23 21.04 -3.33 12.65
CA HIS A 23 19.61 -3.07 12.39
C HIS A 23 19.11 -3.74 11.10
N VAL A 24 19.87 -3.62 10.00
CA VAL A 24 19.53 -4.25 8.72
C VAL A 24 19.54 -5.77 8.84
N LEU A 25 20.52 -6.37 9.50
CA LEU A 25 20.59 -7.81 9.72
C LEU A 25 19.44 -8.32 10.58
N ALA A 26 19.12 -7.62 11.67
CA ALA A 26 17.99 -7.95 12.53
C ALA A 26 16.64 -7.82 11.80
N TRP A 27 16.51 -6.83 10.92
CA TRP A 27 15.32 -6.71 10.07
C TRP A 27 15.26 -7.83 9.04
N ARG A 28 16.34 -8.11 8.31
CA ARG A 28 16.42 -9.21 7.33
C ARG A 28 16.09 -10.57 7.92
N ALA A 29 16.50 -10.83 9.16
CA ALA A 29 16.19 -12.08 9.86
C ALA A 29 14.68 -12.24 10.20
N ARG A 30 13.92 -11.19 10.07
CA ARG A 30 12.48 -11.15 10.44
C ARG A 30 11.58 -10.67 9.32
N TRP A 31 12.10 -10.32 8.15
CA TRP A 31 11.37 -9.55 7.16
C TRP A 31 10.22 -10.31 6.48
N ASP A 32 10.21 -11.63 6.48
CA ASP A 32 9.10 -12.46 5.99
C ASP A 32 8.34 -13.14 7.14
N ARG A 33 8.58 -12.68 8.38
CA ARG A 33 7.95 -13.25 9.55
C ARG A 33 6.48 -12.89 9.60
N ARG A 34 5.64 -13.90 9.72
CA ARG A 34 4.19 -13.79 9.78
C ARG A 34 3.59 -14.85 10.66
N ASP A 35 2.42 -14.57 11.20
CA ASP A 35 1.54 -15.54 11.82
C ASP A 35 0.14 -15.28 11.27
N LEU A 36 -0.28 -16.13 10.33
CA LEU A 36 -1.57 -15.99 9.66
C LEU A 36 -2.71 -16.70 10.41
N ASP A 37 -2.38 -17.37 11.49
CA ASP A 37 -3.34 -18.09 12.37
C ASP A 37 -3.50 -17.38 13.72
N TYR A 38 -2.87 -16.21 13.90
CA TYR A 38 -2.94 -15.45 15.14
C TYR A 38 -4.35 -14.87 15.38
N LEU A 39 -4.83 -15.04 16.61
CA LEU A 39 -6.03 -14.38 17.12
C LEU A 39 -5.73 -13.73 18.48
N PRO A 40 -6.02 -12.44 18.69
CA PRO A 40 -5.78 -11.79 19.97
C PRO A 40 -6.69 -12.35 21.06
N ALA A 41 -6.15 -12.52 22.28
CA ALA A 41 -6.90 -13.03 23.41
C ALA A 41 -7.94 -12.00 23.93
N GLU A 42 -7.65 -10.74 23.76
CA GLU A 42 -8.44 -9.59 24.23
C GLU A 42 -9.69 -9.30 23.38
N ARG A 43 -9.86 -10.01 22.25
CA ARG A 43 -10.99 -9.79 21.35
C ARG A 43 -12.34 -10.08 22.02
N ILE A 44 -13.31 -9.24 21.76
CA ILE A 44 -14.71 -9.42 22.18
C ILE A 44 -15.59 -9.60 20.92
N SER A 45 -15.31 -8.85 19.88
CA SER A 45 -16.06 -8.88 18.62
C SER A 45 -15.78 -10.17 17.82
N ASP A 46 -16.79 -10.66 17.13
CA ASP A 46 -16.72 -11.74 16.15
C ASP A 46 -16.06 -11.34 14.82
N LYS A 47 -15.73 -10.04 14.66
CA LYS A 47 -14.99 -9.51 13.51
C LYS A 47 -13.53 -9.97 13.47
N PHE A 48 -12.95 -10.36 14.60
CA PHE A 48 -11.58 -10.85 14.63
C PHE A 48 -11.47 -12.23 13.99
N MET A 49 -10.66 -12.29 12.95
CA MET A 49 -10.39 -13.51 12.17
C MET A 49 -8.88 -13.69 12.00
N THR A 50 -8.48 -14.93 11.77
CA THR A 50 -7.13 -15.22 11.28
C THR A 50 -6.95 -14.67 9.87
N GLY A 51 -5.71 -14.43 9.44
CA GLY A 51 -5.44 -14.02 8.07
C GLY A 51 -5.97 -15.01 7.03
N ARG A 52 -5.96 -16.31 7.36
CA ARG A 52 -6.47 -17.38 6.48
C ARG A 52 -7.99 -17.33 6.35
N GLU A 53 -8.70 -17.19 7.47
CA GLU A 53 -10.16 -17.06 7.46
C GLU A 53 -10.59 -15.81 6.68
N ALA A 54 -9.96 -14.66 6.93
CA ALA A 54 -10.27 -13.43 6.21
C ALA A 54 -10.01 -13.56 4.70
N ALA A 55 -8.90 -14.17 4.29
CA ALA A 55 -8.63 -14.42 2.87
C ALA A 55 -9.67 -15.36 2.24
N SER A 56 -10.32 -16.25 3.02
CA SER A 56 -11.37 -17.15 2.53
C SER A 56 -12.65 -16.43 2.13
N LEU A 57 -12.87 -15.23 2.64
CA LEU A 57 -14.04 -14.41 2.31
C LEU A 57 -13.95 -13.80 0.89
N ILE A 58 -12.75 -13.69 0.32
CA ILE A 58 -12.56 -13.05 -0.99
C ILE A 58 -13.05 -13.97 -2.10
N PRO A 59 -14.06 -13.55 -2.90
CA PRO A 59 -14.58 -14.37 -3.98
C PRO A 59 -13.69 -14.33 -5.23
N ASP A 60 -13.84 -15.34 -6.11
CA ASP A 60 -13.24 -15.32 -7.43
C ASP A 60 -13.78 -14.14 -8.25
N GLY A 61 -12.93 -13.51 -9.05
CA GLY A 61 -13.30 -12.42 -9.94
C GLY A 61 -13.48 -11.06 -9.25
N ALA A 62 -13.32 -10.98 -7.93
CA ALA A 62 -13.53 -9.73 -7.18
C ALA A 62 -12.58 -8.61 -7.61
N THR A 63 -13.07 -7.38 -7.55
CA THR A 63 -12.28 -6.16 -7.59
C THR A 63 -11.80 -5.83 -6.16
N VAL A 64 -10.51 -6.01 -5.93
CA VAL A 64 -9.86 -5.79 -4.63
C VAL A 64 -9.06 -4.50 -4.67
N ILE A 65 -9.29 -3.60 -3.73
CA ILE A 65 -8.39 -2.48 -3.48
C ILE A 65 -7.55 -2.73 -2.23
N SER A 66 -6.27 -2.40 -2.27
CA SER A 66 -5.42 -2.35 -1.08
C SER A 66 -4.90 -0.94 -0.85
N SER A 67 -5.03 -0.42 0.38
CA SER A 67 -4.46 0.85 0.78
C SER A 67 -2.99 0.70 1.18
N GLY A 68 -2.25 1.80 1.17
CA GLY A 68 -0.84 1.86 1.51
C GLY A 68 0.01 2.50 0.42
N MET A 69 1.21 2.96 0.77
CA MET A 69 2.10 3.63 -0.18
C MET A 69 3.57 3.50 0.23
N ALA A 70 4.44 3.27 -0.75
CA ALA A 70 5.90 3.29 -0.58
C ALA A 70 6.44 2.37 0.53
N GLY A 71 5.77 1.26 0.79
CA GLY A 71 6.11 0.31 1.85
C GLY A 71 5.57 0.67 3.23
N ASN A 72 4.75 1.72 3.32
CA ASN A 72 4.04 2.12 4.54
C ASN A 72 2.63 1.53 4.56
N SER A 73 2.12 1.25 5.75
CA SER A 73 0.75 0.76 5.96
C SER A 73 0.38 -0.42 5.03
N ARG A 74 1.26 -1.41 4.95
CA ARG A 74 1.11 -2.56 4.04
C ARG A 74 0.11 -3.56 4.58
N CYS A 75 -0.78 -4.04 3.72
CA CYS A 75 -1.73 -5.12 4.02
C CYS A 75 -1.06 -6.51 3.99
N SER A 76 0.13 -6.65 4.61
CA SER A 76 1.03 -7.79 4.43
C SER A 76 0.39 -9.13 4.75
N ALA A 77 -0.38 -9.23 5.85
CA ALA A 77 -1.04 -10.48 6.22
C ALA A 77 -2.02 -10.95 5.15
N PHE A 78 -2.78 -10.03 4.55
CA PHE A 78 -3.69 -10.36 3.44
C PHE A 78 -2.93 -10.81 2.20
N TYR A 79 -1.84 -10.12 1.82
CA TYR A 79 -1.07 -10.51 0.64
C TYR A 79 -0.53 -11.94 0.76
N TRP A 80 0.02 -12.30 1.93
CA TRP A 80 0.49 -13.67 2.18
C TRP A 80 -0.65 -14.67 2.23
N ALA A 81 -1.74 -14.37 2.94
CA ALA A 81 -2.86 -15.30 3.10
C ALA A 81 -3.56 -15.59 1.77
N ILE A 82 -3.78 -14.55 0.94
CA ILE A 82 -4.37 -14.69 -0.40
C ILE A 82 -3.46 -15.53 -1.30
N ARG A 83 -2.15 -15.27 -1.31
CA ARG A 83 -1.19 -16.07 -2.08
C ARG A 83 -1.19 -17.53 -1.63
N GLU A 84 -1.05 -17.79 -0.32
CA GLU A 84 -0.97 -19.15 0.21
C GLU A 84 -2.24 -19.95 -0.09
N ARG A 85 -3.40 -19.31 0.02
CA ARG A 85 -4.68 -19.92 -0.36
C ARG A 85 -4.73 -20.23 -1.85
N TYR A 86 -4.30 -19.29 -2.69
CA TYR A 86 -4.25 -19.53 -4.14
C TYR A 86 -3.32 -20.68 -4.50
N GLU A 87 -2.13 -20.73 -3.91
CA GLU A 87 -1.15 -21.79 -4.15
C GLU A 87 -1.65 -23.17 -3.68
N ALA A 88 -2.47 -23.23 -2.63
CA ALA A 88 -3.02 -24.46 -2.07
C ALA A 88 -4.32 -24.93 -2.73
N GLU A 89 -5.22 -23.99 -3.05
CA GLU A 89 -6.62 -24.28 -3.45
C GLU A 89 -6.96 -23.80 -4.87
N GLY A 90 -6.10 -23.01 -5.51
CA GLY A 90 -6.39 -22.33 -6.78
C GLY A 90 -7.42 -21.21 -6.65
N ARG A 91 -7.63 -20.68 -5.43
CA ARG A 91 -8.62 -19.64 -5.08
C ARG A 91 -8.06 -18.64 -4.07
N PRO A 92 -8.50 -17.34 -4.09
CA PRO A 92 -9.33 -16.74 -5.14
C PRO A 92 -8.57 -16.68 -6.46
N LYS A 93 -9.27 -16.47 -7.57
CA LYS A 93 -8.67 -16.35 -8.92
C LYS A 93 -9.37 -15.26 -9.74
N GLY A 94 -8.68 -14.77 -10.78
CA GLY A 94 -9.24 -13.81 -11.72
C GLY A 94 -9.49 -12.43 -11.11
N LEU A 95 -8.75 -12.05 -10.07
CA LEU A 95 -8.95 -10.78 -9.38
C LEU A 95 -8.57 -9.58 -10.25
N THR A 96 -9.33 -8.50 -10.13
CA THR A 96 -8.90 -7.15 -10.48
C THR A 96 -8.30 -6.52 -9.23
N TRP A 97 -7.04 -6.07 -9.31
CA TRP A 97 -6.36 -5.45 -8.17
C TRP A 97 -6.15 -3.96 -8.40
N ILE A 98 -6.60 -3.14 -7.46
CA ILE A 98 -6.43 -1.68 -7.47
C ILE A 98 -5.41 -1.27 -6.41
N SER A 99 -4.44 -0.42 -6.78
CA SER A 99 -3.43 0.13 -5.89
C SER A 99 -3.12 1.56 -6.31
N VAL A 100 -3.59 2.55 -5.56
CA VAL A 100 -3.38 3.97 -5.91
C VAL A 100 -1.90 4.31 -5.89
N GLY A 101 -1.23 4.07 -4.75
CA GLY A 101 0.21 4.26 -4.59
C GLY A 101 1.02 3.02 -4.93
N GLY A 102 2.34 3.18 -5.06
CA GLY A 102 3.26 2.06 -5.24
C GLY A 102 3.37 1.21 -3.98
N GLN A 103 2.89 -0.02 -4.02
CA GLN A 103 2.90 -0.97 -2.89
C GLN A 103 3.83 -2.17 -3.11
N GLY A 104 4.52 -2.21 -4.24
CA GLY A 104 5.46 -3.28 -4.57
C GLY A 104 6.80 -3.14 -3.85
N GLY A 105 7.55 -4.24 -3.84
CA GLY A 105 8.90 -4.35 -3.25
C GLY A 105 9.99 -4.47 -4.28
N ARG A 106 9.76 -4.07 -5.53
CA ARG A 106 10.69 -4.23 -6.65
C ARG A 106 11.08 -5.69 -6.88
N GLY A 107 10.13 -6.59 -6.66
CA GLY A 107 10.28 -8.03 -6.84
C GLY A 107 10.98 -8.78 -5.70
N ARG A 108 11.34 -8.11 -4.60
CA ARG A 108 12.21 -8.73 -3.57
C ARG A 108 11.79 -8.50 -2.12
N ALA A 109 10.80 -7.68 -1.85
CA ALA A 109 10.36 -7.42 -0.48
C ALA A 109 9.14 -8.28 -0.12
N PRO A 110 9.25 -9.19 0.86
CA PRO A 110 8.11 -9.99 1.33
C PRO A 110 7.02 -9.11 1.93
N GLY A 111 5.78 -9.60 1.90
CA GLY A 111 4.63 -8.91 2.46
C GLY A 111 4.28 -7.62 1.74
N THR A 112 4.60 -7.52 0.47
CA THR A 112 4.18 -6.44 -0.43
C THR A 112 3.19 -6.99 -1.46
N VAL A 113 2.57 -6.13 -2.26
CA VAL A 113 1.64 -6.56 -3.32
C VAL A 113 2.27 -7.52 -4.36
N GLU A 114 3.59 -7.64 -4.37
CA GLU A 114 4.31 -8.65 -5.17
C GLU A 114 3.88 -10.09 -4.85
N GLU A 115 3.40 -10.34 -3.62
CA GLU A 115 2.96 -11.67 -3.19
C GLU A 115 1.77 -12.16 -4.02
N VAL A 116 0.85 -11.28 -4.39
CA VAL A 116 -0.34 -11.62 -5.17
C VAL A 116 -0.12 -11.56 -6.69
N GLY A 117 1.06 -11.14 -7.15
CA GLY A 117 1.44 -11.16 -8.56
C GLY A 117 1.70 -12.59 -9.06
N ARG A 118 0.66 -13.41 -9.13
CA ARG A 118 0.68 -14.80 -9.62
C ARG A 118 -0.24 -14.93 -10.82
N GLU A 119 0.19 -15.69 -11.81
CA GLU A 119 -0.61 -15.99 -13.02
C GLU A 119 -1.93 -16.63 -12.62
N GLY A 120 -3.05 -16.08 -13.10
CA GLY A 120 -4.39 -16.53 -12.78
C GLY A 120 -4.97 -16.03 -11.45
N LEU A 121 -4.15 -15.63 -10.48
CA LEU A 121 -4.64 -15.00 -9.24
C LEU A 121 -5.12 -13.56 -9.52
N VAL A 122 -4.24 -12.73 -10.06
CA VAL A 122 -4.60 -11.38 -10.53
C VAL A 122 -4.54 -11.36 -12.06
N THR A 123 -5.63 -10.98 -12.69
CA THR A 123 -5.75 -10.91 -14.16
C THR A 123 -5.86 -9.48 -14.68
N ARG A 124 -6.16 -8.51 -13.79
CA ARG A 124 -6.12 -7.09 -14.10
C ARG A 124 -5.50 -6.31 -12.94
N PHE A 125 -4.58 -5.41 -13.24
CA PHE A 125 -3.94 -4.52 -12.26
C PHE A 125 -4.10 -3.07 -12.68
N ILE A 126 -4.71 -2.26 -11.81
CA ILE A 126 -4.96 -0.83 -12.02
C ILE A 126 -4.17 -0.06 -10.97
N SER A 127 -3.23 0.79 -11.39
CA SER A 127 -2.38 1.49 -10.43
C SER A 127 -1.91 2.84 -10.94
N GLY A 128 -1.70 3.76 -10.01
CA GLY A 128 -1.07 5.05 -10.28
C GLY A 128 0.48 5.00 -10.23
N HIS A 129 1.07 3.86 -9.79
CA HIS A 129 2.52 3.71 -9.70
C HIS A 129 2.94 2.23 -9.84
N VAL A 130 3.37 1.85 -11.03
CA VAL A 130 3.66 0.43 -11.38
C VAL A 130 5.14 0.04 -11.25
N GLU A 131 6.07 0.98 -11.19
CA GLU A 131 7.52 0.73 -11.22
C GLU A 131 7.98 -0.22 -10.09
N THR A 132 7.36 -0.13 -8.92
CA THR A 132 7.71 -0.96 -7.77
C THR A 132 7.13 -2.37 -7.81
N THR A 133 6.22 -2.68 -8.75
CA THR A 133 5.43 -3.92 -8.80
C THR A 133 5.93 -4.82 -9.92
N LYS A 134 7.12 -5.41 -9.75
CA LYS A 134 7.81 -6.18 -10.79
C LYS A 134 7.08 -7.47 -11.18
N SER A 135 6.41 -8.13 -10.24
CA SER A 135 5.62 -9.33 -10.52
C SER A 135 4.46 -9.04 -11.47
N MET A 136 3.72 -7.94 -11.25
CA MET A 136 2.62 -7.54 -12.12
C MET A 136 3.13 -7.13 -13.52
N LEU A 137 4.23 -6.37 -13.59
CA LEU A 137 4.86 -6.01 -14.86
C LEU A 137 5.27 -7.26 -15.64
N ALA A 138 5.91 -8.24 -15.00
CA ALA A 138 6.32 -9.48 -15.65
C ALA A 138 5.13 -10.32 -16.16
N LEU A 139 3.99 -10.31 -15.46
CA LEU A 139 2.76 -10.96 -15.93
C LEU A 139 2.15 -10.22 -17.13
N ALA A 140 2.16 -8.89 -17.10
CA ALA A 140 1.67 -8.06 -18.21
C ALA A 140 2.54 -8.25 -19.47
N GLU A 141 3.86 -8.26 -19.34
CA GLU A 141 4.80 -8.53 -20.45
C GLU A 141 4.58 -9.92 -21.08
N LYS A 142 4.27 -10.92 -20.26
CA LYS A 142 3.90 -12.28 -20.75
C LYS A 142 2.50 -12.34 -21.33
N GLY A 143 1.75 -11.30 -21.07
CA GLY A 143 0.39 -11.20 -21.48
C GLY A 143 -0.55 -12.06 -20.66
N CYS A 144 -0.30 -12.28 -19.41
CA CYS A 144 -1.16 -12.98 -18.47
C CYS A 144 -1.94 -12.02 -17.56
N LEU A 145 -1.79 -10.69 -17.76
CA LEU A 145 -2.40 -9.67 -16.94
C LEU A 145 -2.66 -8.40 -17.75
N ASP A 146 -3.87 -7.82 -17.60
CA ASP A 146 -4.20 -6.50 -18.13
C ASP A 146 -3.66 -5.44 -17.17
N LEU A 147 -2.78 -4.55 -17.65
CA LEU A 147 -2.17 -3.50 -16.87
C LEU A 147 -2.73 -2.14 -17.27
N HIS A 148 -3.30 -1.44 -16.30
CA HIS A 148 -3.81 -0.08 -16.47
C HIS A 148 -3.07 0.90 -15.56
N VAL A 149 -2.80 2.09 -16.08
CA VAL A 149 -2.22 3.20 -15.33
C VAL A 149 -3.19 4.37 -15.35
N LEU A 150 -3.49 4.91 -14.17
CA LEU A 150 -4.32 6.10 -13.98
C LEU A 150 -3.60 7.11 -13.08
N PRO A 151 -3.88 8.42 -13.21
CA PRO A 151 -3.37 9.41 -12.27
C PRO A 151 -3.88 9.13 -10.85
N GLN A 152 -3.01 9.19 -9.86
CA GLN A 152 -3.38 8.88 -8.48
C GLN A 152 -4.50 9.77 -7.93
N GLY A 153 -4.48 11.07 -8.27
CA GLY A 153 -5.54 12.00 -7.89
C GLY A 153 -6.91 11.57 -8.41
N GLU A 154 -7.01 11.26 -9.69
CA GLU A 154 -8.25 10.80 -10.32
C GLU A 154 -8.73 9.46 -9.72
N MET A 155 -7.78 8.56 -9.39
CA MET A 155 -8.12 7.31 -8.70
C MET A 155 -8.73 7.57 -7.32
N THR A 156 -8.15 8.50 -6.54
CA THR A 156 -8.69 8.85 -5.21
C THR A 156 -10.08 9.46 -5.31
N GLU A 157 -10.32 10.37 -6.26
CA GLU A 157 -11.64 10.95 -6.51
C GLU A 157 -12.67 9.89 -6.94
N LEU A 158 -12.28 8.95 -7.79
CA LEU A 158 -13.14 7.83 -8.21
C LEU A 158 -13.50 6.91 -7.04
N ILE A 159 -12.55 6.58 -6.19
CA ILE A 159 -12.77 5.74 -5.00
C ILE A 159 -13.72 6.44 -4.03
N GLU A 160 -13.47 7.70 -3.69
CA GLU A 160 -14.35 8.50 -2.85
C GLU A 160 -15.74 8.66 -3.48
N GLY A 161 -15.79 8.85 -4.81
CA GLY A 161 -17.01 8.99 -5.57
C GLY A 161 -17.90 7.76 -5.51
N GLN A 162 -17.34 6.55 -5.53
CA GLN A 162 -18.13 5.31 -5.47
C GLN A 162 -19.01 5.23 -4.20
N ALA A 163 -18.54 5.75 -3.06
CA ALA A 163 -19.34 5.83 -1.84
C ALA A 163 -20.62 6.70 -2.01
N ARG A 164 -20.65 7.54 -3.02
CA ARG A 164 -21.76 8.45 -3.37
C ARG A 164 -22.48 8.03 -4.66
N GLY A 165 -22.16 6.86 -5.22
CA GLY A 165 -22.73 6.37 -6.47
C GLY A 165 -22.18 7.05 -7.73
N ILE A 166 -21.04 7.75 -7.63
CA ILE A 166 -20.35 8.35 -8.78
C ILE A 166 -19.49 7.27 -9.44
N THR A 167 -19.67 7.07 -10.74
CA THR A 167 -18.99 6.01 -11.49
C THR A 167 -17.86 6.54 -12.38
N CYS A 168 -17.78 7.85 -12.61
CA CYS A 168 -16.72 8.46 -13.41
C CYS A 168 -16.34 9.84 -12.87
N VAL A 169 -15.13 10.27 -13.18
CA VAL A 169 -14.58 11.60 -12.90
C VAL A 169 -14.18 12.25 -14.22
N ARG A 170 -14.51 13.54 -14.38
CA ARG A 170 -14.11 14.35 -15.53
C ARG A 170 -12.95 15.26 -15.13
N SER A 171 -11.91 15.28 -15.92
CA SER A 171 -10.73 16.08 -15.62
C SER A 171 -9.95 16.45 -16.89
N ARG A 172 -9.19 17.52 -16.80
CA ARG A 172 -8.20 17.90 -17.82
C ARG A 172 -6.83 17.26 -17.57
N THR A 173 -6.64 16.58 -16.45
CA THR A 173 -5.42 15.83 -16.13
C THR A 173 -5.18 14.77 -17.21
N GLY A 174 -3.98 14.72 -17.75
CA GLY A 174 -3.61 13.72 -18.76
C GLY A 174 -3.95 14.09 -20.22
N LEU A 175 -4.60 15.25 -20.49
CA LEU A 175 -4.77 15.75 -21.84
C LEU A 175 -3.41 15.86 -22.57
N ASP A 176 -3.39 15.51 -23.85
CA ASP A 176 -2.20 15.55 -24.72
C ASP A 176 -1.04 14.64 -24.22
N THR A 177 -1.33 13.68 -23.33
CA THR A 177 -0.39 12.66 -22.87
C THR A 177 -0.77 11.27 -23.40
N PHE A 178 -0.02 10.24 -22.98
CA PHE A 178 -0.36 8.85 -23.33
C PHE A 178 -1.74 8.40 -22.81
N LEU A 179 -2.29 9.08 -21.80
CA LEU A 179 -3.62 8.81 -21.23
C LEU A 179 -4.76 9.30 -22.12
N ASP A 180 -4.50 10.28 -22.97
CA ASP A 180 -5.49 10.80 -23.91
C ASP A 180 -5.65 9.84 -25.09
N PRO A 181 -6.81 9.15 -25.25
CA PRO A 181 -6.99 8.18 -26.33
C PRO A 181 -6.91 8.78 -27.74
N ARG A 182 -6.96 10.10 -27.86
CA ARG A 182 -6.85 10.81 -29.17
C ARG A 182 -5.40 10.85 -29.67
N CYS A 183 -4.41 10.72 -28.79
CA CYS A 183 -2.99 10.77 -29.11
C CYS A 183 -2.15 9.67 -28.44
N GLY A 184 -2.73 8.89 -27.54
CA GLY A 184 -2.07 7.82 -26.80
C GLY A 184 -2.92 6.54 -26.68
N SER A 185 -2.47 5.61 -25.83
CA SER A 185 -3.13 4.32 -25.60
C SER A 185 -4.25 4.38 -24.56
N GLY A 186 -4.46 5.52 -23.90
CA GLY A 186 -5.33 5.60 -22.74
C GLY A 186 -4.73 4.94 -21.50
N SER A 187 -5.56 4.34 -20.65
CA SER A 187 -5.09 3.67 -19.43
C SER A 187 -4.34 2.36 -19.66
N ALA A 188 -4.61 1.67 -20.76
CA ALA A 188 -4.05 0.35 -21.06
C ALA A 188 -2.57 0.47 -21.47
N VAL A 189 -1.67 -0.13 -20.67
CA VAL A 189 -0.23 -0.17 -20.97
C VAL A 189 0.12 -1.39 -21.83
N PHE A 190 -0.52 -2.52 -21.57
CA PHE A 190 -0.45 -3.73 -22.35
C PHE A 190 -1.87 -4.12 -22.74
N ASP A 191 -2.33 -3.67 -23.91
CA ASP A 191 -3.69 -3.90 -24.37
C ASP A 191 -3.87 -5.34 -24.82
N ARG A 192 -4.81 -6.04 -24.21
CA ARG A 192 -5.23 -7.37 -24.63
C ARG A 192 -6.69 -7.46 -24.99
N ASN A 193 -7.56 -6.66 -24.34
CA ASN A 193 -9.00 -6.75 -24.46
C ASN A 193 -9.67 -5.44 -24.88
N GLY A 194 -8.91 -4.41 -25.19
CA GLY A 194 -9.42 -3.09 -25.61
C GLY A 194 -10.25 -2.34 -24.55
N ALA A 195 -10.28 -2.83 -23.31
CA ALA A 195 -11.00 -2.19 -22.22
C ALA A 195 -10.20 -1.00 -21.67
N ASN A 196 -10.51 0.19 -22.17
CA ASN A 196 -9.90 1.42 -21.68
C ASN A 196 -10.73 2.00 -20.52
N LEU A 197 -10.04 2.49 -19.48
CA LEU A 197 -10.66 3.17 -18.32
C LEU A 197 -10.64 4.70 -18.48
N VAL A 198 -10.18 5.20 -19.62
CA VAL A 198 -10.11 6.63 -19.94
C VAL A 198 -10.73 6.86 -21.31
N HIS A 199 -11.66 7.78 -21.38
CA HIS A 199 -12.36 8.17 -22.59
C HIS A 199 -12.23 9.67 -22.84
N ALA A 200 -12.12 10.09 -24.09
CA ALA A 200 -12.11 11.52 -24.44
C ALA A 200 -13.54 12.03 -24.59
N ASP A 201 -13.87 13.16 -23.98
CA ASP A 201 -15.16 13.83 -24.13
C ASP A 201 -14.97 15.36 -24.17
N GLY A 202 -15.08 15.95 -25.36
CA GLY A 202 -14.82 17.37 -25.57
C GLY A 202 -13.38 17.73 -25.26
N ASP A 203 -13.17 18.68 -24.35
CA ASP A 203 -11.88 19.16 -23.89
C ASP A 203 -11.45 18.55 -22.53
N GLU A 204 -12.10 17.44 -22.14
CA GLU A 204 -11.82 16.70 -20.93
C GLU A 204 -11.56 15.22 -21.23
N LEU A 205 -11.03 14.52 -20.22
CA LEU A 205 -10.98 13.07 -20.13
C LEU A 205 -11.95 12.59 -19.06
N VAL A 206 -12.62 11.49 -19.33
CA VAL A 206 -13.52 10.79 -18.41
C VAL A 206 -12.78 9.56 -17.90
N TYR A 207 -12.59 9.47 -16.60
CA TYR A 207 -11.93 8.38 -15.91
C TYR A 207 -12.96 7.49 -15.23
N GLU A 208 -12.73 6.19 -15.28
CA GLU A 208 -13.59 5.17 -14.66
C GLU A 208 -12.78 4.17 -13.85
N LEU A 209 -13.38 3.62 -12.79
CA LEU A 209 -12.88 2.47 -12.06
C LEU A 209 -13.99 1.42 -11.92
N PRO A 210 -13.65 0.13 -11.99
CA PRO A 210 -14.63 -0.91 -11.64
C PRO A 210 -15.09 -0.75 -10.19
N ALA A 211 -16.33 -1.19 -9.92
CA ALA A 211 -16.87 -1.20 -8.57
C ALA A 211 -15.98 -2.01 -7.64
N ILE A 212 -15.68 -1.48 -6.47
CA ILE A 212 -14.83 -2.13 -5.47
C ILE A 212 -15.67 -3.15 -4.69
N ASP A 213 -15.31 -4.43 -4.80
CA ASP A 213 -15.96 -5.53 -4.08
C ASP A 213 -15.29 -5.79 -2.73
N VAL A 214 -13.97 -5.56 -2.62
CA VAL A 214 -13.21 -5.84 -1.39
C VAL A 214 -12.23 -4.71 -1.13
N ALA A 215 -12.34 -4.08 0.03
CA ALA A 215 -11.38 -3.10 0.53
C ALA A 215 -10.46 -3.75 1.59
N LEU A 216 -9.16 -3.70 1.34
CA LEU A 216 -8.12 -4.11 2.28
C LEU A 216 -7.33 -2.88 2.72
N PHE A 217 -7.21 -2.66 4.04
CA PHE A 217 -6.40 -1.57 4.55
C PHE A 217 -5.59 -1.97 5.78
N CYS A 218 -4.57 -1.18 6.08
CA CYS A 218 -3.72 -1.36 7.24
C CYS A 218 -3.94 -0.22 8.23
N GLY A 219 -4.49 -0.56 9.41
CA GLY A 219 -4.50 0.31 10.58
C GLY A 219 -3.30 0.05 11.47
N ALA A 220 -3.13 0.86 12.52
CA ALA A 220 -2.10 0.63 13.51
C ALA A 220 -2.54 -0.39 14.56
N TYR A 221 -3.73 -0.18 15.12
CA TYR A 221 -4.27 -0.95 16.24
C TYR A 221 -5.75 -1.21 16.05
N ALA A 222 -6.27 -2.20 16.81
CA ALA A 222 -7.70 -2.38 17.00
C ALA A 222 -8.02 -2.39 18.50
N ASP A 223 -9.25 -2.02 18.88
CA ASP A 223 -9.76 -2.27 20.21
C ASP A 223 -10.51 -3.61 20.28
N PRO A 224 -10.87 -4.12 21.47
CA PRO A 224 -11.57 -5.39 21.61
C PRO A 224 -12.91 -5.48 20.87
N GLN A 225 -13.56 -4.34 20.57
CA GLN A 225 -14.81 -4.25 19.83
C GLN A 225 -14.59 -4.35 18.31
N GLY A 226 -13.34 -4.23 17.84
CA GLY A 226 -12.98 -4.31 16.43
C GLY A 226 -12.96 -2.97 15.70
N ASN A 227 -13.00 -1.82 16.42
CA ASN A 227 -12.70 -0.54 15.81
C ASN A 227 -11.22 -0.49 15.45
N VAL A 228 -10.90 0.04 14.28
CA VAL A 228 -9.53 0.09 13.76
C VAL A 228 -9.00 1.52 13.75
N TYR A 229 -7.91 1.75 14.47
CA TYR A 229 -7.30 3.06 14.68
C TYR A 229 -6.25 3.36 13.62
N LEU A 230 -6.31 4.60 13.09
CA LEU A 230 -5.36 5.14 12.12
C LEU A 230 -4.32 6.07 12.78
N THR A 231 -4.24 6.08 14.10
CA THR A 231 -3.15 6.72 14.82
C THR A 231 -1.86 5.91 14.67
N ASP A 232 -0.71 6.55 14.81
CA ASP A 232 0.60 5.88 14.70
C ASP A 232 0.85 5.11 13.38
N VAL A 233 0.05 5.33 12.33
CA VAL A 233 0.37 4.87 10.98
C VAL A 233 1.41 5.78 10.34
N ALA A 234 2.25 5.24 9.48
CA ALA A 234 3.29 6.03 8.81
C ALA A 234 2.75 6.91 7.67
N THR A 235 1.58 6.59 7.14
CA THR A 235 0.90 7.35 6.09
C THR A 235 -0.59 7.15 6.21
N ILE A 236 -1.35 8.19 5.90
CA ILE A 236 -2.78 8.11 5.66
C ILE A 236 -2.96 8.02 4.16
N THR A 237 -3.69 7.01 3.73
CA THR A 237 -4.08 6.80 2.35
C THR A 237 -5.60 6.66 2.30
N GLU A 238 -6.15 6.25 1.19
CA GLU A 238 -7.59 6.13 0.91
C GLU A 238 -8.30 4.98 1.69
N SER A 239 -7.94 4.79 2.98
CA SER A 239 -8.50 3.70 3.79
C SER A 239 -10.00 3.88 4.07
N HIS A 240 -10.42 5.07 4.49
CA HIS A 240 -11.83 5.38 4.74
C HIS A 240 -12.65 5.36 3.45
N GLU A 241 -12.11 5.95 2.40
CA GLU A 241 -12.74 6.06 1.08
C GLU A 241 -12.95 4.66 0.47
N SER A 242 -11.93 3.80 0.55
CA SER A 242 -12.01 2.42 0.07
C SER A 242 -13.04 1.57 0.81
N VAL A 243 -13.07 1.69 2.16
CA VAL A 243 -14.08 1.02 2.99
C VAL A 243 -15.47 1.51 2.61
N SER A 244 -15.66 2.83 2.50
CA SER A 244 -16.95 3.42 2.15
C SER A 244 -17.42 3.01 0.76
N ALA A 245 -16.50 2.96 -0.21
CA ALA A 245 -16.80 2.49 -1.57
C ALA A 245 -17.21 1.01 -1.59
N ALA A 246 -16.45 0.13 -0.94
CA ALA A 246 -16.80 -1.28 -0.87
C ALA A 246 -18.17 -1.49 -0.21
N ARG A 247 -18.44 -0.81 0.91
CA ARG A 247 -19.75 -0.90 1.59
C ARG A 247 -20.90 -0.39 0.74
N ALA A 248 -20.72 0.71 0.01
CA ALA A 248 -21.74 1.24 -0.90
C ALA A 248 -22.04 0.28 -2.06
N ASN A 249 -21.06 -0.48 -2.50
CA ASN A 249 -21.19 -1.51 -3.53
C ASN A 249 -21.73 -2.86 -2.99
N GLY A 250 -22.01 -2.99 -1.67
CA GLY A 250 -22.42 -4.24 -1.04
C GLY A 250 -21.27 -5.25 -0.84
N GLY A 251 -20.04 -4.77 -0.91
CA GLY A 251 -18.82 -5.56 -0.80
C GLY A 251 -18.28 -5.66 0.63
N LEU A 252 -17.07 -6.20 0.75
CA LEU A 252 -16.36 -6.50 2.00
C LEU A 252 -15.33 -5.42 2.33
N ALA A 253 -15.19 -5.11 3.62
CA ALA A 253 -14.13 -4.25 4.13
C ALA A 253 -13.35 -4.98 5.24
N MET A 254 -12.04 -5.11 5.08
CA MET A 254 -11.19 -5.87 5.98
C MET A 254 -9.92 -5.09 6.34
N ALA A 255 -9.57 -5.15 7.62
CA ALA A 255 -8.41 -4.46 8.17
C ALA A 255 -7.33 -5.43 8.65
N VAL A 256 -6.06 -5.05 8.48
CA VAL A 256 -4.95 -5.64 9.23
C VAL A 256 -4.36 -4.59 10.16
N VAL A 257 -4.02 -5.00 11.40
CA VAL A 257 -3.43 -4.13 12.43
C VAL A 257 -2.21 -4.79 13.08
N GLY A 258 -1.36 -3.99 13.71
CA GLY A 258 -0.15 -4.48 14.37
C GLY A 258 -0.32 -4.85 15.83
N GLY A 259 -1.49 -4.60 16.44
CA GLY A 259 -1.73 -4.90 17.85
C GLY A 259 -3.08 -4.41 18.35
N MET A 260 -3.30 -4.59 19.65
CA MET A 260 -4.51 -4.19 20.35
C MET A 260 -4.24 -3.00 21.26
N ILE A 261 -5.25 -2.13 21.44
CA ILE A 261 -5.27 -1.04 22.43
C ILE A 261 -6.61 -1.03 23.14
N GLU A 262 -6.71 -0.32 24.27
CA GLU A 262 -7.99 0.00 24.87
C GLU A 262 -8.81 0.94 23.98
N GLU A 263 -10.12 0.88 24.08
CA GLU A 263 -11.00 1.76 23.31
C GLU A 263 -10.70 3.23 23.64
N ASP A 264 -10.46 4.04 22.61
CA ASP A 264 -10.31 5.50 22.72
C ASP A 264 -11.13 6.20 21.64
N PRO A 265 -12.36 6.65 21.96
CA PRO A 265 -13.23 7.35 21.03
C PRO A 265 -12.70 8.67 20.51
N SER A 266 -11.67 9.25 21.13
CA SER A 266 -11.07 10.49 20.72
C SER A 266 -10.10 10.35 19.53
N LEU A 267 -9.66 9.12 19.25
CA LEU A 267 -8.72 8.85 18.16
C LEU A 267 -9.44 8.59 16.83
N PRO A 268 -8.82 8.98 15.69
CA PRO A 268 -9.32 8.68 14.36
C PRO A 268 -9.39 7.16 14.15
N ARG A 269 -10.57 6.65 13.78
CA ARG A 269 -10.80 5.21 13.59
C ARG A 269 -11.79 4.90 12.48
N VAL A 270 -11.70 3.68 11.95
CA VAL A 270 -12.75 3.04 11.16
C VAL A 270 -13.60 2.22 12.13
N PRO A 271 -14.90 2.52 12.29
CA PRO A 271 -15.77 1.81 13.21
C PRO A 271 -15.94 0.33 12.84
N ALA A 272 -16.09 -0.54 13.85
CA ALA A 272 -16.24 -1.98 13.65
C ALA A 272 -17.45 -2.37 12.79
N GLU A 273 -18.53 -1.60 12.82
CA GLU A 273 -19.72 -1.82 11.98
C GLU A 273 -19.45 -1.65 10.47
N MET A 274 -18.41 -0.93 10.11
CA MET A 274 -17.98 -0.78 8.72
C MET A 274 -17.12 -1.95 8.23
N LEU A 275 -16.72 -2.87 9.11
CA LEU A 275 -15.77 -3.93 8.81
C LEU A 275 -16.43 -5.32 8.85
N ASP A 276 -15.92 -6.22 8.01
CA ASP A 276 -16.30 -7.63 7.99
C ASP A 276 -15.23 -8.50 8.67
N ALA A 277 -13.95 -8.06 8.63
CA ALA A 277 -12.86 -8.75 9.29
C ALA A 277 -11.79 -7.80 9.82
N VAL A 278 -11.25 -8.13 10.99
CA VAL A 278 -10.07 -7.51 11.58
C VAL A 278 -9.03 -8.59 11.85
N VAL A 279 -7.88 -8.46 11.19
CA VAL A 279 -6.74 -9.39 11.32
C VAL A 279 -5.65 -8.71 12.12
N VAL A 280 -5.21 -9.33 13.20
CA VAL A 280 -4.06 -8.85 13.96
C VAL A 280 -2.80 -9.57 13.50
N ASN A 281 -1.81 -8.83 13.05
CA ASN A 281 -0.50 -9.35 12.70
C ASN A 281 0.56 -8.79 13.67
N PRO A 282 1.02 -9.56 14.68
CA PRO A 282 2.01 -9.08 15.65
C PRO A 282 3.35 -8.67 15.02
N TYR A 283 3.59 -9.10 13.79
CA TYR A 283 4.80 -8.76 13.02
C TYR A 283 4.57 -7.62 12.03
N ASN A 284 3.42 -6.94 12.11
CA ASN A 284 3.12 -5.84 11.21
C ASN A 284 4.15 -4.72 11.32
N GLU A 285 4.48 -4.13 10.18
CA GLU A 285 5.40 -3.00 10.11
C GLU A 285 4.63 -1.71 9.85
N GLN A 286 4.91 -0.67 10.64
CA GLN A 286 4.45 0.69 10.39
C GLN A 286 4.96 1.19 9.03
N THR A 287 6.25 1.01 8.82
CA THR A 287 6.99 1.25 7.58
C THR A 287 8.10 0.22 7.47
N ILE A 288 8.79 0.18 6.34
CA ILE A 288 9.94 -0.71 6.15
C ILE A 288 10.94 -0.54 7.31
N MET A 289 11.31 -1.64 7.95
CA MET A 289 12.23 -1.75 9.10
C MET A 289 11.71 -1.18 10.44
N ALA A 290 10.51 -0.63 10.51
CA ALA A 290 9.92 -0.14 11.75
C ALA A 290 8.70 -0.99 12.13
N PRO A 291 8.80 -1.87 13.14
CA PRO A 291 7.66 -2.67 13.57
C PRO A 291 6.59 -1.78 14.21
N GLN A 292 5.31 -2.09 13.96
CA GLN A 292 4.18 -1.36 14.53
C GLN A 292 4.18 -1.41 16.07
N SER A 293 4.72 -2.46 16.67
CA SER A 293 4.88 -2.59 18.13
C SER A 293 5.84 -1.56 18.74
N LYS A 294 6.66 -0.89 17.93
CA LYS A 294 7.59 0.19 18.32
C LYS A 294 7.59 1.29 17.25
N PRO A 295 6.46 1.98 17.07
CA PRO A 295 6.31 2.95 15.99
C PRO A 295 7.24 4.15 16.17
N TRP A 296 7.63 4.73 15.06
CA TRP A 296 8.33 6.01 15.05
C TRP A 296 7.30 7.15 15.10
N LYS A 297 6.79 7.44 16.29
CA LYS A 297 5.70 8.39 16.52
C LYS A 297 5.97 9.79 15.97
N MET A 298 7.24 10.20 15.95
CA MET A 298 7.64 11.50 15.38
C MET A 298 7.31 11.66 13.88
N PHE A 299 7.00 10.59 13.18
CA PHE A 299 6.61 10.60 11.76
C PHE A 299 5.15 10.22 11.53
N CYS A 300 4.37 10.12 12.60
CA CYS A 300 2.96 9.80 12.51
C CYS A 300 2.11 11.08 12.60
N PRO A 301 0.90 11.08 12.03
CA PRO A 301 -0.08 12.12 12.31
C PRO A 301 -0.33 12.21 13.83
N GLY A 302 -0.26 13.43 14.39
CA GLY A 302 -0.42 13.64 15.83
C GLY A 302 0.73 13.14 16.71
N GLY A 303 1.93 12.94 16.13
CA GLY A 303 3.11 12.42 16.83
C GLY A 303 3.52 13.17 18.09
N ASP A 304 4.59 12.71 18.72
CA ASP A 304 5.04 13.17 20.06
C ASP A 304 5.57 14.62 20.13
N GLY A 305 5.59 15.34 18.99
CA GLY A 305 6.03 16.75 18.93
C GLY A 305 7.54 16.96 19.21
N ASP A 306 8.33 15.87 19.30
CA ASP A 306 9.78 15.98 19.49
C ASP A 306 10.50 16.17 18.15
N ASP A 307 10.46 17.41 17.64
CA ASP A 307 11.11 17.81 16.40
C ASP A 307 12.62 17.52 16.40
N ARG A 308 13.28 17.65 17.55
CA ARG A 308 14.71 17.39 17.69
C ARG A 308 15.00 15.92 17.42
N ARG A 309 14.22 15.04 18.02
CA ARG A 309 14.35 13.59 17.84
C ARG A 309 14.01 13.17 16.40
N ALA A 310 13.00 13.79 15.80
CA ALA A 310 12.67 13.60 14.39
C ALA A 310 13.83 13.99 13.47
N ILE A 311 14.45 15.13 13.68
CA ILE A 311 15.61 15.61 12.93
C ILE A 311 16.81 14.65 13.10
N GLU A 312 17.09 14.22 14.32
CA GLU A 312 18.18 13.25 14.58
C GLU A 312 17.92 11.92 13.86
N ARG A 313 16.68 11.45 13.85
CA ARG A 313 16.29 10.23 13.13
C ARG A 313 16.42 10.41 11.61
N LEU A 314 15.99 11.52 11.05
CA LEU A 314 16.16 11.84 9.63
C LEU A 314 17.63 11.94 9.23
N ARG A 315 18.46 12.56 10.08
CA ARG A 315 19.93 12.58 9.88
C ARG A 315 20.51 11.18 9.86
N PHE A 316 20.08 10.30 10.76
CA PHE A 316 20.50 8.90 10.77
C PHE A 316 20.07 8.19 9.48
N ILE A 317 18.80 8.29 9.07
CA ILE A 317 18.28 7.68 7.85
C ILE A 317 19.06 8.16 6.61
N ASN A 318 19.31 9.46 6.50
CA ASN A 318 20.08 10.02 5.38
C ASN A 318 21.52 9.53 5.35
N ARG A 319 22.17 9.36 6.51
CA ARG A 319 23.52 8.74 6.57
C ARG A 319 23.50 7.30 6.08
N VAL A 320 22.48 6.54 6.50
CA VAL A 320 22.23 5.15 6.05
C VAL A 320 22.08 5.07 4.55
N LEU A 321 21.22 5.88 3.96
CA LEU A 321 20.96 5.89 2.51
C LEU A 321 22.21 6.24 1.67
N ARG A 322 23.14 7.01 2.22
CA ARG A 322 24.44 7.28 1.57
C ARG A 322 25.38 6.09 1.57
N LEU A 323 25.22 5.16 2.51
CA LEU A 323 26.07 3.97 2.64
C LEU A 323 25.56 2.77 1.85
N THR A 324 24.28 2.76 1.49
CA THR A 324 23.68 1.69 0.70
C THR A 324 23.83 2.03 -0.79
N PRO A 325 24.41 1.16 -1.61
CA PRO A 325 24.51 1.35 -3.06
C PRO A 325 23.14 1.14 -3.72
N VAL A 326 22.14 1.89 -3.28
CA VAL A 326 20.75 1.80 -3.80
C VAL A 326 20.60 2.56 -5.11
N ARG A 327 21.59 3.41 -5.45
CA ARG A 327 21.53 4.24 -6.67
C ARG A 327 22.54 3.73 -7.69
N GLY A 328 22.03 3.40 -8.86
CA GLY A 328 22.90 3.19 -10.02
C GLY A 328 23.67 4.46 -10.39
N PRO A 329 24.73 4.35 -11.23
CA PRO A 329 25.53 5.50 -11.64
C PRO A 329 24.71 6.66 -12.24
N VAL A 330 23.62 6.37 -12.93
CA VAL A 330 22.71 7.36 -13.54
C VAL A 330 21.94 8.13 -12.48
N GLU A 331 21.35 7.45 -11.48
CA GLU A 331 20.60 8.07 -10.40
C GLU A 331 21.50 8.90 -9.48
N ALA A 332 22.75 8.46 -9.28
CA ALA A 332 23.75 9.23 -8.56
C ALA A 332 24.18 10.49 -9.33
N ALA A 333 24.21 10.43 -10.66
CA ALA A 333 24.49 11.58 -11.52
C ALA A 333 23.33 12.58 -11.52
N LEU A 334 22.08 12.11 -11.64
CA LEU A 334 20.87 12.94 -11.58
C LEU A 334 20.73 13.64 -10.23
N GLY A 335 21.03 12.94 -9.12
CA GLY A 335 21.03 13.51 -7.78
C GLY A 335 22.08 14.63 -7.62
N ARG A 336 23.22 14.54 -8.30
CA ARG A 336 24.26 15.59 -8.31
C ARG A 336 23.89 16.79 -9.19
N LEU A 337 23.16 16.56 -10.27
CA LEU A 337 22.68 17.63 -11.15
C LEU A 337 21.52 18.43 -10.52
N GLY A 338 20.63 17.75 -9.80
CA GLY A 338 19.52 18.41 -9.10
C GLY A 338 19.94 19.14 -7.82
N ALA A 339 21.16 18.93 -7.32
CA ALA A 339 21.72 19.63 -6.16
C ALA A 339 22.53 20.88 -6.50
N ARG A 340 22.64 21.25 -7.78
CA ARG A 340 23.22 22.49 -8.30
C ARG A 340 22.12 23.49 -8.63
#